data_986ab528718bb31245391f03f7701619
#
_entry.id   986ab528718bb31245391f03f7701619
#
_cell.length_a   1.000
_cell.length_b   1.000
_cell.length_c   1.000
_cell.angle_alpha   90.00
_cell.angle_beta   90.00
_cell.angle_gamma   90.00
#
_symmetry.space_group_name_H-M   'P 1'
#
loop_
_entity.id
_entity.type
_entity.pdbx_description
1 polymer ?
#
loop_
_entity_poly.entity_id
_entity_poly.type
_entity_poly.pdbx_seq_one_letter_code
_entity_poly.pdbx_strand_id
1 'polypeptide(L)'
;MTFVFREIQKEDYTSCADSLIAAYANEPWNNPWTLEEALLRIEATMSGFNARGYVIEYEGNIIAMCLGRIDYYFQNWRQFCIDEFNVTPHYQRQGIGRQLFAFAATQLKKEAIQQLFLLTGGAQAVTFYEKNGFLTSNEGTMMVYPLTEA
;
A
#
# COMPACT_ATOMS: atom_id res chain seq x y z
N MET A 1 -15.18 16.91 9.15
CA MET A 1 -14.73 15.92 8.15
C MET A 1 -14.51 14.60 8.85
N THR A 2 -15.31 13.59 8.53
CA THR A 2 -15.24 12.31 9.22
C THR A 2 -14.63 11.26 8.29
N PHE A 3 -13.43 10.80 8.64
CA PHE A 3 -12.76 9.70 7.95
C PHE A 3 -13.07 8.40 8.65
N VAL A 4 -13.36 7.35 7.88
CA VAL A 4 -13.59 6.01 8.39
C VAL A 4 -12.39 5.14 8.04
N PHE A 5 -11.73 4.60 9.06
CA PHE A 5 -10.58 3.70 8.91
C PHE A 5 -11.09 2.27 9.10
N ARG A 6 -10.88 1.43 8.11
CA ARG A 6 -11.39 0.07 8.17
C ARG A 6 -10.63 -0.88 7.24
N GLU A 7 -10.92 -2.16 7.33
CA GLU A 7 -10.41 -3.15 6.39
C GLU A 7 -11.09 -3.00 5.03
N ILE A 8 -10.35 -3.32 3.98
CA ILE A 8 -10.86 -3.33 2.61
C ILE A 8 -11.88 -4.45 2.43
N GLN A 9 -12.89 -4.21 1.60
CA GLN A 9 -13.89 -5.19 1.18
C GLN A 9 -13.92 -5.23 -0.36
N LYS A 10 -14.47 -6.29 -0.92
CA LYS A 10 -14.53 -6.43 -2.39
C LYS A 10 -15.26 -5.27 -3.05
N GLU A 11 -16.27 -4.75 -2.38
CA GLU A 11 -17.06 -3.61 -2.86
C GLU A 11 -16.23 -2.33 -2.99
N ASP A 12 -15.06 -2.29 -2.35
CA ASP A 12 -14.16 -1.14 -2.40
C ASP A 12 -13.24 -1.14 -3.62
N TYR A 13 -13.12 -2.26 -4.33
CA TYR A 13 -12.06 -2.41 -5.34
C TYR A 13 -12.14 -1.36 -6.44
N THR A 14 -13.32 -1.03 -6.92
CA THR A 14 -13.48 -0.01 -7.96
C THR A 14 -13.04 1.36 -7.45
N SER A 15 -13.46 1.74 -6.24
CA SER A 15 -13.06 3.01 -5.64
C SER A 15 -11.56 3.04 -5.34
N CYS A 16 -10.99 1.92 -4.91
CA CYS A 16 -9.54 1.79 -4.75
C CYS A 16 -8.81 1.97 -6.08
N ALA A 17 -9.35 1.38 -7.16
CA ALA A 17 -8.76 1.53 -8.49
C ALA A 17 -8.76 3.01 -8.93
N ASP A 18 -9.86 3.71 -8.71
CA ASP A 18 -9.94 5.14 -9.03
C ASP A 18 -8.92 5.95 -8.23
N SER A 19 -8.77 5.63 -6.95
CA SER A 19 -7.78 6.29 -6.08
C SER A 19 -6.34 6.02 -6.54
N LEU A 20 -6.05 4.79 -6.93
CA LEU A 20 -4.73 4.41 -7.44
C LEU A 20 -4.42 5.17 -8.72
N ILE A 21 -5.36 5.22 -9.66
CA ILE A 21 -5.19 5.94 -10.91
C ILE A 21 -4.87 7.41 -10.63
N ALA A 22 -5.63 8.03 -9.75
CA ALA A 22 -5.43 9.43 -9.39
C ALA A 22 -4.07 9.65 -8.71
N ALA A 23 -3.66 8.74 -7.83
CA ALA A 23 -2.40 8.87 -7.09
C ALA A 23 -1.17 8.83 -7.99
N TYR A 24 -1.20 8.04 -9.07
CA TYR A 24 -0.04 7.86 -9.93
C TYR A 24 -0.12 8.63 -11.26
N ALA A 25 -1.19 9.37 -11.49
CA ALA A 25 -1.37 10.11 -12.74
C ALA A 25 -0.39 11.27 -12.89
N ASN A 26 -0.01 11.90 -11.80
CA ASN A 26 0.82 13.11 -11.76
C ASN A 26 2.26 12.81 -11.35
N GLU A 27 3.09 13.85 -11.39
CA GLU A 27 4.48 13.74 -10.94
C GLU A 27 4.58 13.24 -9.50
N PRO A 28 5.62 12.49 -9.15
CA PRO A 28 6.79 12.13 -9.98
C PRO A 28 6.58 10.92 -10.90
N TRP A 29 5.45 10.24 -10.78
CA TRP A 29 5.24 8.97 -11.51
C TRP A 29 4.81 9.17 -12.95
N ASN A 30 3.82 10.03 -13.20
CA ASN A 30 3.24 10.25 -14.53
C ASN A 30 2.84 8.94 -15.21
N ASN A 31 2.27 8.01 -14.45
CA ASN A 31 1.85 6.69 -14.92
C ASN A 31 0.35 6.72 -15.22
N PRO A 32 -0.05 6.66 -16.49
CA PRO A 32 -1.47 6.69 -16.86
C PRO A 32 -2.09 5.29 -16.75
N TRP A 33 -2.35 4.84 -15.53
CA TRP A 33 -3.01 3.56 -15.30
C TRP A 33 -4.41 3.56 -15.91
N THR A 34 -4.78 2.46 -16.58
CA THR A 34 -6.16 2.25 -17.00
C THR A 34 -6.96 1.65 -15.85
N LEU A 35 -8.28 1.76 -15.92
CA LEU A 35 -9.16 1.14 -14.91
C LEU A 35 -8.95 -0.36 -14.86
N GLU A 36 -8.83 -1.03 -16.01
CA GLU A 36 -8.59 -2.47 -16.09
C GLU A 36 -7.30 -2.86 -15.38
N GLU A 37 -6.21 -2.13 -15.66
CA GLU A 37 -4.92 -2.38 -15.01
C GLU A 37 -4.99 -2.18 -13.50
N ALA A 38 -5.63 -1.10 -13.07
CA ALA A 38 -5.75 -0.78 -11.65
C ALA A 38 -6.59 -1.82 -10.90
N LEU A 39 -7.72 -2.23 -11.48
CA LEU A 39 -8.55 -3.29 -10.89
C LEU A 39 -7.80 -4.60 -10.79
N LEU A 40 -7.08 -4.98 -11.84
CA LEU A 40 -6.30 -6.21 -11.83
C LEU A 40 -5.20 -6.16 -10.75
N ARG A 41 -4.54 -5.02 -10.59
CA ARG A 41 -3.53 -4.82 -9.54
C ARG A 41 -4.14 -5.06 -8.17
N ILE A 42 -5.31 -4.47 -7.89
CA ILE A 42 -5.96 -4.60 -6.59
C ILE A 42 -6.47 -6.01 -6.37
N GLU A 43 -7.15 -6.60 -7.34
CA GLU A 43 -7.65 -7.97 -7.25
C GLU A 43 -6.53 -8.96 -7.02
N ALA A 44 -5.43 -8.83 -7.76
CA ALA A 44 -4.28 -9.73 -7.63
C ALA A 44 -3.63 -9.57 -6.24
N THR A 45 -3.45 -8.34 -5.77
CA THR A 45 -2.85 -8.09 -4.46
C THR A 45 -3.70 -8.67 -3.33
N MET A 46 -5.02 -8.62 -3.46
CA MET A 46 -5.95 -9.04 -2.41
C MET A 46 -6.43 -10.49 -2.56
N SER A 47 -5.90 -11.27 -3.50
CA SER A 47 -6.43 -12.60 -3.82
C SER A 47 -6.00 -13.72 -2.87
N GLY A 48 -4.88 -13.57 -2.16
CA GLY A 48 -4.34 -14.63 -1.31
C GLY A 48 -4.98 -14.65 0.08
N PHE A 49 -4.95 -15.83 0.73
CA PHE A 49 -5.43 -15.97 2.11
C PHE A 49 -4.66 -15.06 3.07
N ASN A 50 -3.43 -14.71 2.72
CA ASN A 50 -2.53 -13.89 3.51
C ASN A 50 -2.60 -12.39 3.14
N ALA A 51 -3.51 -12.02 2.24
CA ALA A 51 -3.68 -10.62 1.86
C ALA A 51 -4.37 -9.84 2.97
N ARG A 52 -3.92 -8.59 3.19
CA ARG A 52 -4.56 -7.66 4.12
C ARG A 52 -4.59 -6.29 3.47
N GLY A 53 -5.69 -5.58 3.67
CA GLY A 53 -5.82 -4.23 3.14
C GLY A 53 -6.57 -3.34 4.10
N TYR A 54 -6.09 -2.11 4.23
CA TYR A 54 -6.67 -1.10 5.11
C TYR A 54 -6.92 0.15 4.29
N VAL A 55 -8.07 0.76 4.48
CA VAL A 55 -8.50 1.88 3.66
C VAL A 55 -9.04 3.00 4.55
N ILE A 56 -9.04 4.20 4.00
CA ILE A 56 -9.75 5.33 4.57
C ILE A 56 -10.86 5.70 3.62
N GLU A 57 -12.08 5.75 4.14
CA GLU A 57 -13.26 6.15 3.39
C GLU A 57 -13.69 7.54 3.83
N TYR A 58 -14.03 8.37 2.88
CA TYR A 58 -14.63 9.67 3.11
C TYR A 58 -15.74 9.90 2.10
N GLU A 59 -16.94 10.22 2.61
CA GLU A 59 -18.12 10.45 1.78
C GLU A 59 -18.39 9.35 0.76
N GLY A 60 -18.21 8.09 1.19
CA GLY A 60 -18.48 6.92 0.34
C GLY A 60 -17.37 6.55 -0.63
N ASN A 61 -16.26 7.30 -0.65
CA ASN A 61 -15.14 7.02 -1.54
C ASN A 61 -13.89 6.63 -0.76
N ILE A 62 -13.11 5.73 -1.34
CA ILE A 62 -11.80 5.40 -0.78
C ILE A 62 -10.82 6.49 -1.19
N ILE A 63 -10.17 7.10 -0.21
CA ILE A 63 -9.21 8.19 -0.44
C ILE A 63 -7.77 7.80 -0.14
N ALA A 64 -7.56 6.66 0.50
CA ALA A 64 -6.23 6.15 0.82
C ALA A 64 -6.28 4.65 1.02
N MET A 65 -5.19 3.97 0.71
CA MET A 65 -5.11 2.51 0.85
C MET A 65 -3.72 2.06 1.26
N CYS A 66 -3.67 0.99 2.05
CA CYS A 66 -2.48 0.25 2.39
C CYS A 66 -2.77 -1.22 2.17
N LEU A 67 -2.27 -1.80 1.10
CA LEU A 67 -2.54 -3.18 0.70
C LEU A 67 -1.26 -3.97 0.70
N GLY A 68 -1.35 -5.23 1.09
CA GLY A 68 -0.18 -6.08 1.07
C GLY A 68 -0.44 -7.51 1.51
N ARG A 69 0.63 -8.21 1.85
CA ARG A 69 0.60 -9.64 2.14
C ARG A 69 1.39 -9.95 3.39
N ILE A 70 0.87 -10.86 4.19
CA ILE A 70 1.64 -11.41 5.31
C ILE A 70 2.59 -12.47 4.74
N ASP A 71 3.85 -12.36 5.10
CA ASP A 71 4.89 -13.32 4.79
C ASP A 71 5.11 -14.18 6.04
N TYR A 72 4.75 -15.46 5.95
CA TYR A 72 4.93 -16.43 7.02
C TYR A 72 6.26 -17.14 6.82
N TYR A 73 7.13 -17.05 7.79
CA TYR A 73 8.51 -17.49 7.61
C TYR A 73 8.99 -18.36 8.77
N PHE A 74 10.26 -18.73 8.67
CA PHE A 74 10.98 -19.60 9.59
C PHE A 74 10.86 -19.11 11.04
N GLN A 75 10.70 -20.04 11.97
CA GLN A 75 10.54 -19.76 13.41
C GLN A 75 9.36 -18.86 13.74
N ASN A 76 8.27 -19.03 12.99
CA ASN A 76 7.05 -18.23 13.20
C ASN A 76 7.24 -16.73 12.99
N TRP A 77 8.29 -16.34 12.26
CA TRP A 77 8.48 -14.95 11.88
C TRP A 77 7.37 -14.53 10.93
N ARG A 78 6.71 -13.44 11.25
CA ARG A 78 5.67 -12.88 10.41
C ARG A 78 5.99 -11.43 10.09
N GLN A 79 6.00 -11.11 8.81
CA GLN A 79 6.19 -9.74 8.36
C GLN A 79 5.16 -9.39 7.30
N PHE A 80 4.88 -8.13 7.15
CA PHE A 80 3.89 -7.67 6.18
C PHE A 80 4.60 -6.88 5.08
N CYS A 81 4.43 -7.35 3.84
CA CYS A 81 4.95 -6.65 2.67
C CYS A 81 3.89 -5.67 2.18
N ILE A 82 4.20 -4.39 2.21
CA ILE A 82 3.32 -3.37 1.64
C ILE A 82 3.53 -3.38 0.13
N ASP A 83 2.49 -3.78 -0.60
CA ASP A 83 2.51 -3.79 -2.07
C ASP A 83 1.97 -2.50 -2.66
N GLU A 84 1.01 -1.86 -1.97
CA GLU A 84 0.40 -0.62 -2.41
C GLU A 84 0.14 0.28 -1.22
N PHE A 85 0.61 1.52 -1.29
CA PHE A 85 0.33 2.53 -0.28
C PHE A 85 0.19 3.86 -0.99
N ASN A 86 -1.01 4.42 -1.00
CA ASN A 86 -1.23 5.70 -1.67
C ASN A 86 -2.37 6.48 -1.03
N VAL A 87 -2.35 7.79 -1.27
CA VAL A 87 -3.38 8.74 -0.86
C VAL A 87 -3.79 9.52 -2.10
N THR A 88 -5.07 9.66 -2.32
CA THR A 88 -5.60 10.47 -3.43
C THR A 88 -5.02 11.89 -3.36
N PRO A 89 -4.58 12.48 -4.48
CA PRO A 89 -3.87 13.76 -4.47
C PRO A 89 -4.55 14.89 -3.71
N HIS A 90 -5.88 14.98 -3.79
CA HIS A 90 -6.64 16.01 -3.08
C HIS A 90 -6.46 15.94 -1.57
N TYR A 91 -6.13 14.78 -1.03
CA TYR A 91 -5.98 14.55 0.41
C TYR A 91 -4.53 14.39 0.86
N GLN A 92 -3.58 14.57 -0.04
CA GLN A 92 -2.16 14.49 0.30
C GLN A 92 -1.71 15.70 1.12
N ARG A 93 -0.60 15.54 1.84
CA ARG A 93 0.03 16.58 2.67
C ARG A 93 -0.85 17.07 3.82
N GLN A 94 -1.77 16.24 4.29
CA GLN A 94 -2.65 16.54 5.41
C GLN A 94 -2.50 15.54 6.56
N GLY A 95 -1.43 14.73 6.54
CA GLY A 95 -1.19 13.72 7.57
C GLY A 95 -2.02 12.45 7.42
N ILE A 96 -2.75 12.29 6.32
CA ILE A 96 -3.64 11.16 6.10
C ILE A 96 -2.85 9.86 5.91
N GLY A 97 -1.75 9.91 5.15
CA GLY A 97 -0.88 8.74 4.98
C GLY A 97 -0.33 8.24 6.30
N ARG A 98 0.10 9.14 7.17
CA ARG A 98 0.58 8.76 8.50
C ARG A 98 -0.50 8.14 9.36
N GLN A 99 -1.72 8.68 9.30
CA GLN A 99 -2.85 8.13 10.04
C GLN A 99 -3.22 6.73 9.53
N LEU A 100 -3.23 6.54 8.23
CA LEU A 100 -3.47 5.22 7.62
C LEU A 100 -2.42 4.22 8.07
N PHE A 101 -1.15 4.63 8.02
CA PHE A 101 -0.06 3.77 8.45
C PHE A 101 -0.21 3.37 9.91
N ALA A 102 -0.53 4.31 10.78
CA ALA A 102 -0.74 4.03 12.21
C ALA A 102 -1.89 3.05 12.43
N PHE A 103 -2.98 3.22 11.69
CA PHE A 103 -4.12 2.31 11.77
C PHE A 103 -3.73 0.90 11.32
N ALA A 104 -3.10 0.79 10.14
CA ALA A 104 -2.66 -0.51 9.61
C ALA A 104 -1.70 -1.20 10.57
N ALA A 105 -0.73 -0.48 11.10
CA ALA A 105 0.24 -1.04 12.05
C ALA A 105 -0.47 -1.59 13.30
N THR A 106 -1.45 -0.87 13.82
CA THR A 106 -2.23 -1.33 14.98
C THR A 106 -2.97 -2.63 14.66
N GLN A 107 -3.60 -2.72 13.49
CA GLN A 107 -4.31 -3.95 13.10
C GLN A 107 -3.35 -5.11 12.92
N LEU A 108 -2.22 -4.88 12.28
CA LEU A 108 -1.23 -5.92 12.00
C LEU A 108 -0.55 -6.43 13.29
N LYS A 109 -0.34 -5.57 14.26
CA LYS A 109 0.17 -5.99 15.58
C LYS A 109 -0.77 -7.00 16.25
N LYS A 110 -2.07 -6.88 16.04
CA LYS A 110 -3.05 -7.82 16.59
C LYS A 110 -2.91 -9.21 15.98
N GLU A 111 -2.32 -9.32 14.79
CA GLU A 111 -2.04 -10.59 14.12
C GLU A 111 -0.61 -11.07 14.35
N ALA A 112 0.09 -10.52 15.32
CA ALA A 112 1.47 -10.87 15.66
C ALA A 112 2.46 -10.61 14.52
N ILE A 113 2.21 -9.60 13.71
CA ILE A 113 3.15 -9.16 12.68
C ILE A 113 4.30 -8.43 13.37
N GLN A 114 5.52 -8.86 13.09
CA GLN A 114 6.72 -8.40 13.79
C GLN A 114 7.39 -7.21 13.10
N GLN A 115 7.22 -7.08 11.79
CA GLN A 115 7.69 -5.90 11.06
C GLN A 115 6.92 -5.72 9.75
N LEU A 116 6.99 -4.51 9.24
CA LEU A 116 6.50 -4.14 7.90
C LEU A 116 7.71 -3.91 7.02
N PHE A 117 7.62 -4.27 5.75
CA PHE A 117 8.67 -3.95 4.79
C PHE A 117 8.07 -3.61 3.44
N LEU A 118 8.86 -2.94 2.61
CA LEU A 118 8.44 -2.56 1.26
C LEU A 118 9.66 -2.32 0.38
N LEU A 119 9.41 -2.31 -0.93
CA LEU A 119 10.36 -1.82 -1.91
C LEU A 119 9.80 -0.53 -2.48
N THR A 120 10.63 0.50 -2.53
CA THR A 120 10.24 1.79 -3.12
C THR A 120 11.35 2.32 -4.00
N GLY A 121 10.98 2.91 -5.12
CA GLY A 121 11.94 3.44 -6.09
C GLY A 121 12.07 4.95 -6.10
N GLY A 122 11.28 5.66 -5.30
CA GLY A 122 11.24 7.12 -5.35
C GLY A 122 11.83 7.78 -4.11
N ALA A 123 12.64 8.84 -4.31
CA ALA A 123 13.23 9.57 -3.20
C ALA A 123 12.18 10.20 -2.27
N GLN A 124 11.08 10.69 -2.84
CA GLN A 124 10.01 11.29 -2.05
C GLN A 124 9.31 10.24 -1.16
N ALA A 125 9.09 9.05 -1.72
CA ALA A 125 8.50 7.96 -0.97
C ALA A 125 9.42 7.50 0.16
N VAL A 126 10.72 7.36 -0.11
CA VAL A 126 11.72 7.02 0.91
C VAL A 126 11.65 8.01 2.07
N THR A 127 11.61 9.31 1.76
CA THR A 127 11.51 10.36 2.78
C THR A 127 10.25 10.20 3.63
N PHE A 128 9.10 9.92 3.01
CA PHE A 128 7.86 9.68 3.73
C PHE A 128 7.99 8.51 4.69
N TYR A 129 8.52 7.38 4.20
CA TYR A 129 8.66 6.19 5.03
C TYR A 129 9.65 6.39 6.17
N GLU A 130 10.77 7.06 5.92
CA GLU A 130 11.75 7.36 6.98
C GLU A 130 11.13 8.23 8.08
N LYS A 131 10.33 9.22 7.71
CA LYS A 131 9.62 10.06 8.68
C LYS A 131 8.61 9.28 9.52
N ASN A 132 8.15 8.15 9.02
CA ASN A 132 7.23 7.28 9.73
C ASN A 132 7.90 6.11 10.42
N GLY A 133 9.22 6.14 10.56
CA GLY A 133 9.97 5.18 11.35
C GLY A 133 10.54 3.99 10.57
N PHE A 134 10.41 3.98 9.26
CA PHE A 134 11.05 2.95 8.44
C PHE A 134 12.55 3.20 8.36
N LEU A 135 13.31 2.12 8.34
CA LEU A 135 14.77 2.13 8.22
C LEU A 135 15.15 1.45 6.91
N THR A 136 16.14 2.02 6.23
CA THR A 136 16.72 1.36 5.06
C THR A 136 17.41 0.07 5.51
N SER A 137 17.12 -1.02 4.82
CA SER A 137 17.70 -2.33 5.16
C SER A 137 18.64 -2.80 4.06
N ASN A 138 19.74 -3.43 4.49
CA ASN A 138 20.71 -4.06 3.59
C ASN A 138 20.66 -5.59 3.66
N GLU A 139 19.59 -6.15 4.24
CA GLU A 139 19.45 -7.59 4.44
C GLU A 139 19.15 -8.37 3.17
N GLY A 140 18.77 -7.69 2.11
CA GLY A 140 18.47 -8.33 0.84
C GLY A 140 18.91 -7.49 -0.34
N THR A 141 19.05 -8.15 -1.47
CA THR A 141 19.37 -7.50 -2.74
C THR A 141 18.29 -7.84 -3.75
N MET A 142 17.68 -6.84 -4.35
CA MET A 142 16.74 -7.06 -5.44
C MET A 142 17.52 -7.49 -6.69
N MET A 143 17.15 -8.63 -7.24
CA MET A 143 17.78 -9.16 -8.46
C MET A 143 16.71 -9.37 -9.51
N VAL A 144 17.04 -9.14 -10.78
CA VAL A 144 16.08 -9.19 -11.89
C VAL A 144 16.65 -10.10 -12.98
N TYR A 145 15.79 -10.98 -13.48
CA TYR A 145 16.10 -11.80 -14.66
C TYR A 145 15.06 -11.45 -15.72
N PRO A 146 15.42 -10.66 -16.74
CA PRO A 146 14.46 -10.28 -17.78
C PRO A 146 14.03 -11.48 -18.63
N LEU A 147 12.73 -11.56 -18.90
CA LEU A 147 12.18 -12.60 -19.78
C LEU A 147 11.86 -12.07 -21.18
N THR A 148 11.95 -10.79 -21.38
CA THR A 148 11.76 -10.14 -22.67
C THR A 148 12.97 -9.27 -22.97
N GLU A 149 13.23 -9.02 -24.24
CA GLU A 149 14.19 -7.99 -24.64
C GLU A 149 13.53 -6.62 -24.48
N ALA A 150 14.20 -5.72 -23.78
CA ALA A 150 13.68 -4.39 -23.52
C ALA A 150 13.79 -3.49 -24.74
#